data_06bf0eb7f5766285d5a320ad842b50fc
#
_entry.id   06bf0eb7f5766285d5a320ad842b50fc
#
_cell.length_a   1.000
_cell.length_b   1.000
_cell.length_c   1.000
_cell.angle_alpha   90.00
_cell.angle_beta   90.00
_cell.angle_gamma   90.00
#
_symmetry.space_group_name_H-M   'P 1'
#
loop_
_entity.id
_entity.type
_entity.pdbx_description
1 polymer ?
#
loop_
_entity_poly.entity_id
_entity_poly.type
_entity_poly.pdbx_seq_one_letter_code
_entity_poly.pdbx_strand_id
1 'polypeptide(L)'
;MSKVEIVPDSERRGLIGALPEAARPFASLMRLDRPIGTWLLYWPCAWSVALAGVRGRWDLFLWLALGAFAMRSAGCVYNDVVDRDLDRRVERTRLRPLASGRVSLSAAWALTIGLCLVGLVVLLQLNRAAQLVALVSLALVAGYPFMKRITWWPQAWLGLVFSWGGLVGWPAVTGSLDLAPLLLWLGSVAWVVGYDTLYAIQDVEDDALVGVKSSARRLGERAPLGIAVFYALALAGWGAAIWLVKADVLALMALLPAAIHLGGQALRTDPKDGEGALALFRSNRFCGLLVFAGMLVVGLSAVD
;
A
#
# COMPACT_ATOMS: atom_id res chain seq x y z
N MET A 1 -16.69 -24.31 -21.84
CA MET A 1 -15.68 -23.59 -20.99
C MET A 1 -16.33 -22.30 -20.54
N SER A 2 -16.75 -22.21 -19.27
CA SER A 2 -17.32 -20.99 -18.73
C SER A 2 -16.25 -19.89 -18.74
N LYS A 3 -16.52 -18.76 -19.41
CA LYS A 3 -15.69 -17.56 -19.30
C LYS A 3 -15.60 -17.23 -17.81
N VAL A 4 -14.43 -17.40 -17.21
CA VAL A 4 -14.16 -16.87 -15.87
C VAL A 4 -14.29 -15.36 -16.01
N GLU A 5 -15.40 -14.80 -15.57
CA GLU A 5 -15.59 -13.34 -15.52
C GLU A 5 -14.61 -12.79 -14.51
N ILE A 6 -13.57 -12.16 -15.01
CA ILE A 6 -12.44 -11.63 -14.27
C ILE A 6 -12.72 -10.14 -14.09
N VAL A 7 -12.51 -9.64 -12.87
CA VAL A 7 -12.63 -8.22 -12.56
C VAL A 7 -11.72 -7.41 -13.51
N PRO A 8 -12.17 -6.29 -14.09
CA PRO A 8 -11.50 -5.61 -15.20
C PRO A 8 -10.05 -5.22 -14.96
N ASP A 9 -9.66 -4.92 -13.70
CA ASP A 9 -8.33 -4.46 -13.31
C ASP A 9 -7.34 -5.58 -12.89
N SER A 10 -7.68 -6.86 -13.14
CA SER A 10 -6.80 -8.00 -12.82
C SER A 10 -5.56 -8.04 -13.72
N GLU A 11 -4.36 -8.05 -13.10
CA GLU A 11 -3.06 -8.11 -13.79
C GLU A 11 -2.63 -9.53 -14.19
N ARG A 12 -3.07 -10.55 -13.44
CA ARG A 12 -2.61 -11.94 -13.57
C ARG A 12 -3.75 -12.92 -13.78
N ARG A 13 -4.51 -12.69 -14.83
CA ARG A 13 -5.62 -13.59 -15.21
C ARG A 13 -5.18 -15.05 -15.31
N GLY A 14 -3.99 -15.30 -15.89
CA GLY A 14 -3.43 -16.64 -16.03
C GLY A 14 -3.06 -17.33 -14.71
N LEU A 15 -2.62 -16.58 -13.70
CA LEU A 15 -2.26 -17.14 -12.39
C LEU A 15 -3.49 -17.75 -11.70
N ILE A 16 -4.60 -17.00 -11.62
CA ILE A 16 -5.84 -17.52 -11.01
C ILE A 16 -6.40 -18.68 -11.85
N GLY A 17 -6.31 -18.59 -13.18
CA GLY A 17 -6.74 -19.66 -14.09
C GLY A 17 -5.98 -20.98 -13.87
N ALA A 18 -4.73 -20.93 -13.47
CA ALA A 18 -3.89 -22.12 -13.18
C ALA A 18 -4.22 -22.81 -11.84
N LEU A 19 -4.93 -22.11 -10.93
CA LEU A 19 -5.31 -22.68 -9.64
C LEU A 19 -6.49 -23.65 -9.78
N PRO A 20 -6.63 -24.64 -8.88
CA PRO A 20 -7.83 -25.46 -8.75
C PRO A 20 -9.09 -24.57 -8.60
N GLU A 21 -10.21 -24.98 -9.18
CA GLU A 21 -11.44 -24.18 -9.18
C GLU A 21 -11.89 -23.74 -7.79
N ALA A 22 -11.79 -24.62 -6.79
CA ALA A 22 -12.14 -24.33 -5.41
C ALA A 22 -11.23 -23.25 -4.76
N ALA A 23 -9.99 -23.08 -5.22
CA ALA A 23 -9.03 -22.11 -4.69
C ALA A 23 -9.18 -20.72 -5.35
N ARG A 24 -9.68 -20.64 -6.58
CA ARG A 24 -9.76 -19.38 -7.35
C ARG A 24 -10.54 -18.27 -6.64
N PRO A 25 -11.71 -18.52 -6.02
CA PRO A 25 -12.43 -17.47 -5.31
C PRO A 25 -11.64 -16.92 -4.11
N PHE A 26 -10.93 -17.76 -3.37
CA PHE A 26 -10.09 -17.34 -2.25
C PHE A 26 -8.88 -16.53 -2.71
N ALA A 27 -8.20 -16.97 -3.77
CA ALA A 27 -7.10 -16.22 -4.40
C ALA A 27 -7.55 -14.82 -4.87
N SER A 28 -8.76 -14.73 -5.43
CA SER A 28 -9.36 -13.46 -5.82
C SER A 28 -9.72 -12.57 -4.63
N LEU A 29 -10.22 -13.13 -3.51
CA LEU A 29 -10.44 -12.38 -2.26
C LEU A 29 -9.14 -11.81 -1.70
N MET A 30 -8.07 -12.58 -1.72
CA MET A 30 -6.72 -12.14 -1.29
C MET A 30 -6.05 -11.17 -2.28
N ARG A 31 -6.68 -10.87 -3.42
CA ARG A 31 -6.12 -10.01 -4.49
C ARG A 31 -4.79 -10.52 -5.07
N LEU A 32 -4.62 -11.85 -5.21
CA LEU A 32 -3.42 -12.44 -5.82
C LEU A 32 -3.30 -12.11 -7.32
N ASP A 33 -4.40 -11.72 -7.94
CA ASP A 33 -4.47 -11.19 -9.30
C ASP A 33 -3.90 -9.77 -9.44
N ARG A 34 -3.68 -9.06 -8.31
CA ARG A 34 -3.24 -7.65 -8.25
C ARG A 34 -2.17 -7.46 -7.19
N PRO A 35 -0.95 -7.96 -7.41
CA PRO A 35 0.11 -7.96 -6.39
C PRO A 35 0.62 -6.57 -6.04
N ILE A 36 0.27 -5.53 -6.83
CA ILE A 36 0.74 -4.16 -6.61
C ILE A 36 0.48 -3.69 -5.19
N GLY A 37 -0.70 -3.94 -4.61
CA GLY A 37 -1.02 -3.51 -3.25
C GLY A 37 -0.13 -4.14 -2.17
N THR A 38 0.36 -5.38 -2.37
CA THR A 38 1.32 -6.01 -1.47
C THR A 38 2.68 -5.29 -1.53
N TRP A 39 3.16 -4.94 -2.72
CA TRP A 39 4.39 -4.17 -2.88
C TRP A 39 4.30 -2.79 -2.25
N LEU A 40 3.18 -2.09 -2.45
CA LEU A 40 2.98 -0.75 -1.90
C LEU A 40 2.91 -0.75 -0.35
N LEU A 41 2.38 -1.82 0.27
CA LEU A 41 2.41 -2.00 1.72
C LEU A 41 3.79 -2.41 2.23
N TYR A 42 4.54 -3.22 1.46
CA TYR A 42 5.85 -3.75 1.85
C TYR A 42 6.95 -2.68 1.81
N TRP A 43 6.95 -1.79 0.80
CA TRP A 43 8.05 -0.86 0.59
C TRP A 43 8.36 0.02 1.81
N PRO A 44 7.40 0.68 2.49
CA PRO A 44 7.71 1.44 3.69
C PRO A 44 8.37 0.62 4.80
N CYS A 45 8.00 -0.66 4.94
CA CYS A 45 8.68 -1.58 5.87
C CYS A 45 10.15 -1.75 5.49
N ALA A 46 10.41 -2.08 4.23
CA ALA A 46 11.75 -2.34 3.70
C ALA A 46 12.62 -1.07 3.76
N TRP A 47 12.07 0.11 3.43
CA TRP A 47 12.78 1.39 3.51
C TRP A 47 13.25 1.68 4.94
N SER A 48 12.38 1.44 5.90
CA SER A 48 12.65 1.70 7.31
C SER A 48 13.76 0.80 7.86
N VAL A 49 13.72 -0.50 7.54
CA VAL A 49 14.80 -1.45 7.88
C VAL A 49 16.11 -1.05 7.18
N ALA A 50 16.04 -0.69 5.90
CA ALA A 50 17.21 -0.30 5.11
C ALA A 50 17.87 0.97 5.67
N LEU A 51 17.06 2.01 5.92
CA LEU A 51 17.55 3.29 6.46
C LEU A 51 18.12 3.16 7.89
N ALA A 52 17.60 2.22 8.69
CA ALA A 52 18.16 1.87 10.02
C ALA A 52 19.51 1.13 9.95
N GLY A 53 20.04 0.87 8.74
CA GLY A 53 21.33 0.22 8.51
C GLY A 53 21.31 -1.29 8.66
N VAL A 54 20.15 -1.92 8.62
CA VAL A 54 19.93 -3.39 8.70
C VAL A 54 20.51 -4.06 9.96
N ARG A 55 21.74 -3.71 10.36
CA ARG A 55 22.48 -4.19 11.54
C ARG A 55 22.46 -5.71 11.71
N GLY A 56 22.67 -6.42 10.59
CA GLY A 56 22.67 -7.89 10.53
C GLY A 56 21.28 -8.53 10.46
N ARG A 57 20.18 -7.76 10.57
CA ARG A 57 18.80 -8.26 10.54
C ARG A 57 18.23 -8.33 9.13
N TRP A 58 18.95 -8.99 8.21
CA TRP A 58 18.49 -9.24 6.82
C TRP A 58 17.22 -10.11 6.75
N ASP A 59 16.98 -10.92 7.78
CA ASP A 59 15.78 -11.73 7.95
C ASP A 59 14.50 -10.89 7.98
N LEU A 60 14.57 -9.63 8.46
CA LEU A 60 13.42 -8.72 8.55
C LEU A 60 12.79 -8.44 7.19
N PHE A 61 13.58 -8.39 6.11
CA PHE A 61 13.02 -8.18 4.78
C PHE A 61 12.06 -9.31 4.38
N LEU A 62 12.37 -10.56 4.73
CA LEU A 62 11.50 -11.71 4.45
C LEU A 62 10.30 -11.75 5.40
N TRP A 63 10.52 -11.54 6.70
CA TRP A 63 9.44 -11.52 7.67
C TRP A 63 8.42 -10.43 7.37
N LEU A 64 8.88 -9.20 7.09
CA LEU A 64 8.00 -8.09 6.77
C LEU A 64 7.32 -8.24 5.40
N ALA A 65 7.95 -8.90 4.43
CA ALA A 65 7.30 -9.25 3.16
C ALA A 65 6.15 -10.24 3.38
N LEU A 66 6.37 -11.28 4.19
CA LEU A 66 5.31 -12.24 4.58
C LEU A 66 4.19 -11.54 5.34
N GLY A 67 4.54 -10.65 6.29
CA GLY A 67 3.57 -9.84 7.04
C GLY A 67 2.75 -8.92 6.14
N ALA A 68 3.40 -8.22 5.21
CA ALA A 68 2.72 -7.35 4.25
C ALA A 68 1.75 -8.15 3.37
N PHE A 69 2.18 -9.30 2.87
CA PHE A 69 1.32 -10.19 2.10
C PHE A 69 0.10 -10.67 2.90
N ALA A 70 0.31 -11.18 4.11
CA ALA A 70 -0.76 -11.70 4.95
C ALA A 70 -1.75 -10.61 5.38
N MET A 71 -1.24 -9.49 5.88
CA MET A 71 -2.08 -8.39 6.38
C MET A 71 -2.79 -7.64 5.24
N ARG A 72 -2.14 -7.47 4.07
CA ARG A 72 -2.79 -6.92 2.88
C ARG A 72 -3.94 -7.81 2.42
N SER A 73 -3.72 -9.13 2.39
CA SER A 73 -4.74 -10.11 2.02
C SER A 73 -5.90 -10.12 3.03
N ALA A 74 -5.60 -10.15 4.34
CA ALA A 74 -6.61 -10.08 5.41
C ALA A 74 -7.45 -8.79 5.30
N GLY A 75 -6.80 -7.65 5.10
CA GLY A 75 -7.47 -6.36 4.92
C GLY A 75 -8.41 -6.33 3.71
N CYS A 76 -8.04 -6.97 2.59
CA CYS A 76 -8.91 -7.09 1.43
C CYS A 76 -10.15 -7.93 1.71
N VAL A 77 -9.97 -9.09 2.36
CA VAL A 77 -11.10 -9.96 2.72
C VAL A 77 -12.02 -9.23 3.71
N TYR A 78 -11.46 -8.58 4.73
CA TYR A 78 -12.21 -7.78 5.70
C TYR A 78 -13.01 -6.67 5.02
N ASN A 79 -12.40 -5.92 4.10
CA ASN A 79 -13.09 -4.88 3.35
C ASN A 79 -14.25 -5.45 2.52
N ASP A 80 -14.05 -6.58 1.84
CA ASP A 80 -15.12 -7.23 1.08
C ASP A 80 -16.25 -7.76 2.00
N VAL A 81 -15.95 -8.14 3.25
CA VAL A 81 -16.94 -8.51 4.27
C VAL A 81 -17.78 -7.30 4.67
N VAL A 82 -17.14 -6.17 4.98
CA VAL A 82 -17.83 -4.93 5.40
C VAL A 82 -18.67 -4.33 4.26
N ASP A 83 -18.16 -4.41 3.03
CA ASP A 83 -18.80 -3.83 1.85
C ASP A 83 -19.74 -4.81 1.13
N ARG A 84 -19.93 -6.02 1.59
CA ARG A 84 -20.66 -7.10 0.91
C ARG A 84 -21.99 -6.67 0.30
N ASP A 85 -22.84 -6.00 1.07
CA ASP A 85 -24.16 -5.60 0.63
C ASP A 85 -24.14 -4.38 -0.31
N LEU A 86 -23.14 -3.53 -0.18
CA LEU A 86 -22.85 -2.45 -1.12
C LEU A 86 -22.34 -3.01 -2.44
N ASP A 87 -21.39 -3.93 -2.40
CA ASP A 87 -20.78 -4.57 -3.57
C ASP A 87 -21.80 -5.30 -4.45
N ARG A 88 -22.85 -5.86 -3.86
CA ARG A 88 -23.96 -6.50 -4.59
C ARG A 88 -24.77 -5.54 -5.47
N ARG A 89 -24.78 -4.25 -5.12
CA ARG A 89 -25.57 -3.20 -5.80
C ARG A 89 -24.77 -2.48 -6.90
N VAL A 90 -23.45 -2.68 -6.94
CA VAL A 90 -22.54 -1.99 -7.88
C VAL A 90 -22.12 -2.97 -8.97
N GLU A 91 -22.37 -2.63 -10.23
CA GLU A 91 -22.11 -3.48 -11.41
C GLU A 91 -20.68 -4.04 -11.42
N ARG A 92 -19.67 -3.20 -11.18
CA ARG A 92 -18.26 -3.55 -11.19
C ARG A 92 -17.87 -4.54 -10.07
N THR A 93 -18.54 -4.51 -8.92
CA THR A 93 -18.15 -5.29 -7.72
C THR A 93 -19.10 -6.46 -7.43
N ARG A 94 -20.28 -6.54 -8.04
CA ARG A 94 -21.26 -7.61 -7.82
C ARG A 94 -20.72 -9.02 -8.08
N LEU A 95 -19.69 -9.13 -8.93
CA LEU A 95 -19.02 -10.40 -9.27
C LEU A 95 -17.88 -10.77 -8.28
N ARG A 96 -17.61 -9.94 -7.27
CA ARG A 96 -16.65 -10.32 -6.22
C ARG A 96 -17.11 -11.60 -5.53
N PRO A 97 -16.17 -12.50 -5.13
CA PRO A 97 -16.52 -13.83 -4.62
C PRO A 97 -17.52 -13.82 -3.45
N LEU A 98 -17.42 -12.83 -2.55
CA LEU A 98 -18.31 -12.72 -1.39
C LEU A 98 -19.67 -12.08 -1.75
N ALA A 99 -19.67 -11.06 -2.60
CA ALA A 99 -20.89 -10.41 -3.07
C ALA A 99 -21.75 -11.36 -3.90
N SER A 100 -21.13 -12.15 -4.80
CA SER A 100 -21.78 -13.14 -5.64
C SER A 100 -22.17 -14.43 -4.93
N GLY A 101 -21.77 -14.62 -3.65
CA GLY A 101 -22.06 -15.84 -2.88
C GLY A 101 -21.18 -17.05 -3.23
N ARG A 102 -20.13 -16.88 -4.07
CA ARG A 102 -19.16 -17.95 -4.37
C ARG A 102 -18.31 -18.36 -3.17
N VAL A 103 -18.18 -17.48 -2.19
CA VAL A 103 -17.55 -17.75 -0.90
C VAL A 103 -18.53 -17.38 0.20
N SER A 104 -18.69 -18.25 1.20
CA SER A 104 -19.55 -17.98 2.35
C SER A 104 -18.88 -16.95 3.29
N LEU A 105 -19.69 -16.27 4.09
CA LEU A 105 -19.20 -15.32 5.09
C LEU A 105 -18.30 -16.00 6.13
N SER A 106 -18.65 -17.22 6.55
CA SER A 106 -17.85 -18.01 7.49
C SER A 106 -16.49 -18.41 6.92
N ALA A 107 -16.43 -18.79 5.63
CA ALA A 107 -15.18 -19.10 4.95
C ALA A 107 -14.30 -17.85 4.79
N ALA A 108 -14.89 -16.68 4.52
CA ALA A 108 -14.17 -15.41 4.45
C ALA A 108 -13.56 -15.04 5.82
N TRP A 109 -14.31 -15.19 6.90
CA TRP A 109 -13.79 -14.97 8.26
C TRP A 109 -12.70 -15.98 8.64
N ALA A 110 -12.88 -17.27 8.31
CA ALA A 110 -11.84 -18.29 8.55
C ALA A 110 -10.54 -17.95 7.80
N LEU A 111 -10.63 -17.49 6.53
CA LEU A 111 -9.48 -17.02 5.77
C LEU A 111 -8.83 -15.80 6.44
N THR A 112 -9.61 -14.82 6.88
CA THR A 112 -9.10 -13.63 7.58
C THR A 112 -8.35 -14.02 8.85
N ILE A 113 -8.92 -14.88 9.67
CA ILE A 113 -8.29 -15.37 10.90
C ILE A 113 -6.98 -16.11 10.56
N GLY A 114 -6.99 -17.01 9.57
CA GLY A 114 -5.77 -17.72 9.14
C GLY A 114 -4.66 -16.76 8.70
N LEU A 115 -4.99 -15.71 7.94
CA LEU A 115 -4.04 -14.68 7.53
C LEU A 115 -3.55 -13.84 8.72
N CYS A 116 -4.41 -13.52 9.68
CA CYS A 116 -4.02 -12.85 10.92
C CYS A 116 -3.10 -13.71 11.78
N LEU A 117 -3.28 -15.03 11.80
CA LEU A 117 -2.38 -15.95 12.50
C LEU A 117 -0.99 -15.96 11.84
N VAL A 118 -0.90 -15.90 10.50
CA VAL A 118 0.37 -15.72 9.81
C VAL A 118 1.01 -14.37 10.20
N GLY A 119 0.21 -13.30 10.25
CA GLY A 119 0.65 -11.99 10.74
C GLY A 119 1.16 -12.03 12.18
N LEU A 120 0.51 -12.80 13.05
CA LEU A 120 0.95 -13.02 14.44
C LEU A 120 2.29 -13.75 14.51
N VAL A 121 2.51 -14.77 13.69
CA VAL A 121 3.83 -15.44 13.60
C VAL A 121 4.92 -14.46 13.23
N VAL A 122 4.67 -13.59 12.24
CA VAL A 122 5.60 -12.51 11.86
C VAL A 122 5.82 -11.54 13.02
N LEU A 123 4.76 -11.10 13.69
CA LEU A 123 4.84 -10.19 14.83
C LEU A 123 5.75 -10.73 15.94
N LEU A 124 5.68 -12.04 16.23
CA LEU A 124 6.50 -12.71 17.24
C LEU A 124 7.99 -12.78 16.87
N GLN A 125 8.38 -12.58 15.61
CA GLN A 125 9.79 -12.48 15.20
C GLN A 125 10.39 -11.08 15.44
N LEU A 126 9.54 -10.09 15.73
CA LEU A 126 9.96 -8.72 15.98
C LEU A 126 10.27 -8.51 17.46
N ASN A 127 11.09 -7.50 17.78
CA ASN A 127 11.30 -7.08 19.15
C ASN A 127 10.07 -6.34 19.72
N ARG A 128 10.03 -6.17 21.05
CA ARG A 128 8.86 -5.58 21.74
C ARG A 128 8.47 -4.19 21.24
N ALA A 129 9.45 -3.34 20.91
CA ALA A 129 9.16 -1.99 20.43
C ALA A 129 8.38 -2.04 19.09
N ALA A 130 8.87 -2.84 18.14
CA ALA A 130 8.22 -3.03 16.86
C ALA A 130 6.84 -3.74 17.00
N GLN A 131 6.72 -4.70 17.92
CA GLN A 131 5.44 -5.36 18.22
C GLN A 131 4.37 -4.36 18.66
N LEU A 132 4.70 -3.49 19.63
CA LEU A 132 3.77 -2.47 20.13
C LEU A 132 3.34 -1.51 19.02
N VAL A 133 4.31 -1.01 18.23
CA VAL A 133 4.01 -0.13 17.10
C VAL A 133 3.12 -0.84 16.06
N ALA A 134 3.41 -2.11 15.74
CA ALA A 134 2.62 -2.87 14.79
C ALA A 134 1.17 -3.07 15.26
N LEU A 135 0.95 -3.38 16.55
CA LEU A 135 -0.39 -3.58 17.10
C LEU A 135 -1.27 -2.32 17.03
N VAL A 136 -0.69 -1.13 17.19
CA VAL A 136 -1.43 0.14 17.06
C VAL A 136 -2.05 0.30 15.66
N SER A 137 -1.41 -0.24 14.61
CA SER A 137 -1.95 -0.15 13.24
C SER A 137 -3.32 -0.81 13.08
N LEU A 138 -3.65 -1.81 13.90
CA LEU A 138 -4.91 -2.56 13.79
C LEU A 138 -6.14 -1.65 13.98
N ALA A 139 -6.05 -0.63 14.83
CA ALA A 139 -7.10 0.35 15.01
C ALA A 139 -7.36 1.17 13.73
N LEU A 140 -6.27 1.57 13.03
CA LEU A 140 -6.37 2.29 11.76
C LEU A 140 -6.92 1.40 10.64
N VAL A 141 -6.47 0.15 10.57
CA VAL A 141 -6.96 -0.86 9.60
C VAL A 141 -8.45 -1.09 9.78
N ALA A 142 -8.92 -1.24 11.03
CA ALA A 142 -10.34 -1.45 11.32
C ALA A 142 -11.21 -0.26 10.88
N GLY A 143 -10.71 0.96 10.99
CA GLY A 143 -11.41 2.19 10.58
C GLY A 143 -11.46 2.41 9.06
N TYR A 144 -10.53 1.84 8.29
CA TYR A 144 -10.35 2.15 6.88
C TYR A 144 -11.60 2.00 6.00
N PRO A 145 -12.39 0.90 6.06
CA PRO A 145 -13.54 0.72 5.17
C PRO A 145 -14.61 1.80 5.28
N PHE A 146 -14.66 2.52 6.41
CA PHE A 146 -15.67 3.54 6.69
C PHE A 146 -15.28 4.92 6.13
N MET A 147 -13.98 5.16 5.87
CA MET A 147 -13.48 6.49 5.54
C MET A 147 -14.03 7.04 4.23
N LYS A 148 -14.24 6.22 3.20
CA LYS A 148 -14.85 6.63 1.91
C LYS A 148 -16.28 7.19 2.06
N ARG A 149 -16.96 6.90 3.17
CA ARG A 149 -18.31 7.40 3.48
C ARG A 149 -18.26 8.72 4.25
N ILE A 150 -17.16 9.02 4.94
CA ILE A 150 -17.03 10.15 5.87
C ILE A 150 -16.29 11.32 5.21
N THR A 151 -15.15 11.08 4.55
CA THR A 151 -14.25 12.13 4.09
C THR A 151 -14.06 12.14 2.57
N TRP A 152 -13.68 13.32 2.01
CA TRP A 152 -13.21 13.46 0.63
C TRP A 152 -11.76 13.00 0.44
N TRP A 153 -11.06 12.65 1.54
CA TRP A 153 -9.66 12.25 1.56
C TRP A 153 -9.48 10.85 2.16
N PRO A 154 -10.23 9.81 1.68
CA PRO A 154 -10.00 8.43 2.15
C PRO A 154 -8.57 7.95 1.85
N GLN A 155 -7.91 8.54 0.83
CA GLN A 155 -6.52 8.34 0.46
C GLN A 155 -5.54 8.71 1.59
N ALA A 156 -5.85 9.74 2.37
CA ALA A 156 -5.01 10.10 3.52
C ALA A 156 -5.08 9.04 4.63
N TRP A 157 -6.26 8.47 4.89
CA TRP A 157 -6.37 7.36 5.83
C TRP A 157 -5.67 6.11 5.33
N LEU A 158 -5.81 5.80 4.03
CA LEU A 158 -5.04 4.73 3.40
C LEU A 158 -3.54 4.97 3.56
N GLY A 159 -3.10 6.22 3.40
CA GLY A 159 -1.72 6.64 3.62
C GLY A 159 -1.22 6.28 5.01
N LEU A 160 -1.99 6.59 6.06
CA LEU A 160 -1.65 6.22 7.43
C LEU A 160 -1.46 4.70 7.58
N VAL A 161 -2.37 3.89 7.01
CA VAL A 161 -2.35 2.43 7.10
C VAL A 161 -1.20 1.83 6.28
N PHE A 162 -1.07 2.19 5.00
CA PHE A 162 -0.11 1.58 4.08
C PHE A 162 1.34 1.97 4.37
N SER A 163 1.55 3.16 4.93
CA SER A 163 2.89 3.62 5.30
C SER A 163 3.31 3.19 6.71
N TRP A 164 2.41 2.60 7.51
CA TRP A 164 2.68 2.26 8.91
C TRP A 164 3.90 1.36 9.09
N GLY A 165 4.20 0.53 8.10
CA GLY A 165 5.41 -0.28 8.08
C GLY A 165 6.72 0.52 8.22
N GLY A 166 6.71 1.79 7.82
CA GLY A 166 7.81 2.74 8.06
C GLY A 166 8.10 2.97 9.54
N LEU A 167 7.06 2.90 10.39
CA LEU A 167 7.21 2.98 11.84
C LEU A 167 7.56 1.64 12.49
N VAL A 168 7.31 0.50 11.82
CA VAL A 168 7.58 -0.86 12.35
C VAL A 168 9.01 -1.31 12.05
N GLY A 169 9.50 -1.04 10.84
CA GLY A 169 10.81 -1.54 10.38
C GLY A 169 11.98 -0.97 11.17
N TRP A 170 11.96 0.31 11.50
CA TRP A 170 13.03 0.97 12.25
C TRP A 170 13.22 0.36 13.65
N PRO A 171 12.19 0.35 14.53
CA PRO A 171 12.35 -0.25 15.86
C PRO A 171 12.62 -1.76 15.80
N ALA A 172 12.25 -2.47 14.74
CA ALA A 172 12.61 -3.87 14.57
C ALA A 172 14.13 -4.07 14.44
N VAL A 173 14.88 -3.06 13.94
CA VAL A 173 16.33 -3.04 13.86
C VAL A 173 16.96 -2.44 15.10
N THR A 174 16.46 -1.27 15.54
CA THR A 174 17.13 -0.41 16.55
C THR A 174 16.62 -0.64 17.98
N GLY A 175 15.42 -1.15 18.15
CA GLY A 175 14.74 -1.29 19.45
C GLY A 175 14.05 -0.02 19.95
N SER A 176 14.16 1.11 19.25
CA SER A 176 13.55 2.41 19.61
C SER A 176 12.84 3.06 18.43
N LEU A 177 11.90 3.97 18.71
CA LEU A 177 11.24 4.79 17.70
C LEU A 177 11.81 6.22 17.79
N ASP A 178 12.48 6.64 16.72
CA ASP A 178 13.18 7.92 16.64
C ASP A 178 12.46 8.89 15.67
N LEU A 179 13.01 10.10 15.49
CA LEU A 179 12.43 11.10 14.60
C LEU A 179 12.55 10.70 13.10
N ALA A 180 13.63 10.02 12.71
CA ALA A 180 13.86 9.63 11.32
C ALA A 180 12.72 8.74 10.75
N PRO A 181 12.27 7.64 11.41
CA PRO A 181 11.15 6.85 10.93
C PRO A 181 9.82 7.60 10.93
N LEU A 182 9.63 8.60 11.80
CA LEU A 182 8.44 9.46 11.77
C LEU A 182 8.39 10.31 10.50
N LEU A 183 9.51 10.92 10.10
CA LEU A 183 9.60 11.70 8.87
C LEU A 183 9.51 10.81 7.62
N LEU A 184 10.12 9.62 7.65
CA LEU A 184 9.97 8.61 6.61
C LEU A 184 8.49 8.23 6.44
N TRP A 185 7.78 7.97 7.54
CA TRP A 185 6.36 7.62 7.54
C TRP A 185 5.50 8.75 6.99
N LEU A 186 5.68 10.01 7.44
CA LEU A 186 4.94 11.17 6.96
C LEU A 186 5.15 11.38 5.46
N GLY A 187 6.39 11.28 4.97
CA GLY A 187 6.68 11.30 3.54
C GLY A 187 5.99 10.17 2.79
N SER A 188 5.98 8.97 3.37
CA SER A 188 5.31 7.81 2.77
C SER A 188 3.79 7.97 2.74
N VAL A 189 3.18 8.60 3.75
CA VAL A 189 1.74 8.96 3.74
C VAL A 189 1.44 9.86 2.53
N ALA A 190 2.26 10.89 2.32
CA ALA A 190 2.10 11.78 1.17
C ALA A 190 2.24 11.03 -0.17
N TRP A 191 3.23 10.12 -0.29
CA TRP A 191 3.38 9.27 -1.47
C TRP A 191 2.14 8.42 -1.74
N VAL A 192 1.55 7.81 -0.69
CA VAL A 192 0.32 7.02 -0.81
C VAL A 192 -0.83 7.88 -1.30
N VAL A 193 -1.02 9.08 -0.74
CA VAL A 193 -2.09 9.99 -1.21
C VAL A 193 -1.89 10.32 -2.69
N GLY A 194 -0.66 10.57 -3.14
CA GLY A 194 -0.34 10.85 -4.53
C GLY A 194 -0.71 9.70 -5.46
N TYR A 195 -0.19 8.49 -5.20
CA TYR A 195 -0.46 7.35 -6.08
C TYR A 195 -1.90 6.83 -5.99
N ASP A 196 -2.54 6.92 -4.82
CA ASP A 196 -3.93 6.47 -4.70
C ASP A 196 -4.91 7.48 -5.31
N THR A 197 -4.49 8.75 -5.45
CA THR A 197 -5.20 9.72 -6.30
C THR A 197 -5.13 9.32 -7.77
N LEU A 198 -3.96 8.85 -8.27
CA LEU A 198 -3.87 8.25 -9.62
C LEU A 198 -4.82 7.08 -9.79
N TYR A 199 -4.84 6.16 -8.80
CA TYR A 199 -5.74 5.01 -8.84
C TYR A 199 -7.21 5.44 -8.89
N ALA A 200 -7.59 6.49 -8.14
CA ALA A 200 -8.96 6.97 -8.07
C ALA A 200 -9.42 7.70 -9.35
N ILE A 201 -8.52 8.12 -10.25
CA ILE A 201 -8.89 8.75 -11.53
C ILE A 201 -9.70 7.79 -12.39
N GLN A 202 -9.38 6.49 -12.42
CA GLN A 202 -10.11 5.51 -13.21
C GLN A 202 -11.58 5.33 -12.77
N ASP A 203 -11.89 5.66 -11.52
CA ASP A 203 -13.18 5.38 -10.88
C ASP A 203 -14.05 6.65 -10.72
N VAL A 204 -13.60 7.82 -11.21
CA VAL A 204 -14.24 9.12 -10.96
C VAL A 204 -15.71 9.14 -11.37
N GLU A 205 -16.06 8.56 -12.53
CA GLU A 205 -17.44 8.52 -13.04
C GLU A 205 -18.31 7.56 -12.22
N ASP A 206 -17.84 6.34 -11.97
CA ASP A 206 -18.55 5.35 -11.17
C ASP A 206 -18.75 5.83 -9.72
N ASP A 207 -17.72 6.40 -9.11
CA ASP A 207 -17.78 6.97 -7.77
C ASP A 207 -18.78 8.14 -7.69
N ALA A 208 -18.93 8.91 -8.77
CA ALA A 208 -19.91 9.98 -8.84
C ALA A 208 -21.36 9.46 -8.81
N LEU A 209 -21.63 8.37 -9.55
CA LEU A 209 -22.96 7.75 -9.63
C LEU A 209 -23.42 7.17 -8.28
N VAL A 210 -22.49 6.59 -7.49
CA VAL A 210 -22.82 5.97 -6.21
C VAL A 210 -22.56 6.87 -5.00
N GLY A 211 -22.12 8.13 -5.21
CA GLY A 211 -21.90 9.10 -4.15
C GLY A 211 -20.64 8.86 -3.31
N VAL A 212 -19.69 8.03 -3.76
CA VAL A 212 -18.40 7.78 -3.10
C VAL A 212 -17.51 9.01 -3.23
N LYS A 213 -16.84 9.37 -2.13
CA LYS A 213 -15.92 10.51 -2.07
C LYS A 213 -14.49 10.04 -2.35
N SER A 214 -13.73 10.81 -3.16
CA SER A 214 -12.32 10.57 -3.42
C SER A 214 -11.54 11.86 -3.65
N SER A 215 -10.21 11.82 -3.47
CA SER A 215 -9.31 12.95 -3.76
C SER A 215 -9.34 13.32 -5.26
N ALA A 216 -9.42 12.33 -6.16
CA ALA A 216 -9.50 12.58 -7.61
C ALA A 216 -10.76 13.40 -7.95
N ARG A 217 -11.92 13.04 -7.40
CA ARG A 217 -13.16 13.83 -7.56
C ARG A 217 -13.06 15.22 -6.95
N ARG A 218 -12.38 15.37 -5.80
CA ARG A 218 -12.21 16.66 -5.12
C ARG A 218 -11.27 17.60 -5.89
N LEU A 219 -10.21 17.06 -6.48
CA LEU A 219 -9.21 17.83 -7.22
C LEU A 219 -9.67 18.13 -8.68
N GLY A 220 -10.41 17.20 -9.30
CA GLY A 220 -10.85 17.33 -10.68
C GLY A 220 -9.68 17.59 -11.64
N GLU A 221 -9.77 18.60 -12.46
CA GLU A 221 -8.73 18.99 -13.42
C GLU A 221 -7.38 19.39 -12.75
N ARG A 222 -7.38 19.68 -11.45
CA ARG A 222 -6.17 19.99 -10.68
C ARG A 222 -5.48 18.74 -10.11
N ALA A 223 -5.94 17.52 -10.44
CA ALA A 223 -5.35 16.28 -9.94
C ALA A 223 -3.84 16.18 -10.22
N PRO A 224 -3.30 16.55 -11.42
CA PRO A 224 -1.86 16.51 -11.67
C PRO A 224 -1.06 17.40 -10.71
N LEU A 225 -1.54 18.62 -10.44
CA LEU A 225 -0.91 19.52 -9.48
C LEU A 225 -0.97 18.98 -8.06
N GLY A 226 -2.12 18.44 -7.65
CA GLY A 226 -2.28 17.81 -6.33
C GLY A 226 -1.31 16.64 -6.13
N ILE A 227 -1.19 15.76 -7.13
CA ILE A 227 -0.25 14.63 -7.13
C ILE A 227 1.20 15.14 -7.04
N ALA A 228 1.57 16.16 -7.83
CA ALA A 228 2.90 16.76 -7.77
C ALA A 228 3.24 17.30 -6.38
N VAL A 229 2.29 18.00 -5.74
CA VAL A 229 2.47 18.51 -4.36
C VAL A 229 2.67 17.37 -3.37
N PHE A 230 1.86 16.31 -3.42
CA PHE A 230 2.02 15.17 -2.52
C PHE A 230 3.35 14.44 -2.76
N TYR A 231 3.80 14.31 -4.00
CA TYR A 231 5.11 13.71 -4.29
C TYR A 231 6.28 14.60 -3.83
N ALA A 232 6.16 15.92 -3.92
CA ALA A 232 7.15 16.84 -3.36
C ALA A 232 7.22 16.73 -1.83
N LEU A 233 6.08 16.62 -1.15
CA LEU A 233 6.02 16.37 0.29
C LEU A 233 6.62 15.01 0.67
N ALA A 234 6.42 13.98 -0.16
CA ALA A 234 7.03 12.67 0.04
C ALA A 234 8.55 12.75 -0.01
N LEU A 235 9.09 13.38 -1.06
CA LEU A 235 10.54 13.58 -1.23
C LEU A 235 11.13 14.43 -0.10
N ALA A 236 10.42 15.46 0.35
CA ALA A 236 10.86 16.28 1.47
C ALA A 236 10.92 15.47 2.79
N GLY A 237 9.89 14.67 3.08
CA GLY A 237 9.87 13.80 4.27
C GLY A 237 10.95 12.73 4.23
N TRP A 238 11.13 12.05 3.09
CA TRP A 238 12.20 11.06 2.91
C TRP A 238 13.59 11.68 2.97
N GLY A 239 13.78 12.86 2.35
CA GLY A 239 15.04 13.60 2.42
C GLY A 239 15.38 14.04 3.84
N ALA A 240 14.39 14.52 4.60
CA ALA A 240 14.59 14.87 6.00
C ALA A 240 14.93 13.64 6.86
N ALA A 241 14.31 12.47 6.60
CA ALA A 241 14.66 11.22 7.27
C ALA A 241 16.12 10.80 6.98
N ILE A 242 16.53 10.88 5.70
CA ILE A 242 17.93 10.62 5.29
C ILE A 242 18.88 11.58 5.99
N TRP A 243 18.57 12.87 6.03
CA TRP A 243 19.42 13.89 6.64
C TRP A 243 19.64 13.64 8.13
N LEU A 244 18.63 13.14 8.84
CA LEU A 244 18.78 12.78 10.26
C LEU A 244 19.69 11.56 10.49
N VAL A 245 19.76 10.65 9.52
CA VAL A 245 20.61 9.45 9.59
C VAL A 245 22.03 9.78 9.13
N LYS A 246 22.15 10.53 8.06
CA LYS A 246 23.43 10.94 7.46
C LYS A 246 23.30 12.36 6.90
N ALA A 247 23.79 13.34 7.65
CA ALA A 247 23.77 14.76 7.28
C ALA A 247 24.79 15.05 6.17
N ASP A 248 24.55 14.51 4.99
CA ASP A 248 25.41 14.63 3.81
C ASP A 248 24.54 14.90 2.58
N VAL A 249 24.92 15.92 1.80
CA VAL A 249 24.22 16.29 0.55
C VAL A 249 24.27 15.13 -0.47
N LEU A 250 25.37 14.37 -0.51
CA LEU A 250 25.47 13.20 -1.40
C LEU A 250 24.47 12.11 -1.02
N ALA A 251 24.15 11.94 0.28
CA ALA A 251 23.13 10.99 0.72
C ALA A 251 21.74 11.37 0.19
N LEU A 252 21.43 12.66 0.04
CA LEU A 252 20.17 13.12 -0.55
C LEU A 252 20.06 12.78 -2.05
N MET A 253 21.20 12.68 -2.76
CA MET A 253 21.21 12.28 -4.18
C MET A 253 20.69 10.85 -4.40
N ALA A 254 20.67 10.01 -3.35
CA ALA A 254 20.09 8.69 -3.40
C ALA A 254 18.57 8.69 -3.73
N LEU A 255 17.87 9.82 -3.51
CA LEU A 255 16.47 10.01 -3.88
C LEU A 255 16.27 10.48 -5.33
N LEU A 256 17.33 10.90 -6.04
CA LEU A 256 17.19 11.47 -7.37
C LEU A 256 16.47 10.56 -8.38
N PRO A 257 16.75 9.25 -8.45
CA PRO A 257 16.02 8.35 -9.35
C PRO A 257 14.52 8.31 -9.05
N ALA A 258 14.14 8.29 -7.76
CA ALA A 258 12.76 8.32 -7.33
C ALA A 258 12.09 9.68 -7.64
N ALA A 259 12.81 10.79 -7.45
CA ALA A 259 12.33 12.14 -7.78
C ALA A 259 12.02 12.28 -9.28
N ILE A 260 12.92 11.79 -10.14
CA ILE A 260 12.72 11.79 -11.60
C ILE A 260 11.48 10.94 -11.96
N HIS A 261 11.35 9.75 -11.34
CA HIS A 261 10.21 8.87 -11.59
C HIS A 261 8.88 9.50 -11.18
N LEU A 262 8.80 10.06 -9.97
CA LEU A 262 7.59 10.71 -9.44
C LEU A 262 7.25 12.00 -10.22
N GLY A 263 8.25 12.80 -10.57
CA GLY A 263 8.07 13.96 -11.45
C GLY A 263 7.51 13.56 -12.81
N GLY A 264 8.05 12.48 -13.40
CA GLY A 264 7.56 11.93 -14.65
C GLY A 264 6.12 11.42 -14.58
N GLN A 265 5.69 10.84 -13.42
CA GLN A 265 4.30 10.48 -13.20
C GLN A 265 3.39 11.71 -13.16
N ALA A 266 3.74 12.73 -12.37
CA ALA A 266 2.94 13.94 -12.23
C ALA A 266 2.75 14.67 -13.57
N LEU A 267 3.82 14.76 -14.40
CA LEU A 267 3.77 15.39 -15.71
C LEU A 267 2.93 14.63 -16.75
N ARG A 268 2.82 13.30 -16.61
CA ARG A 268 2.04 12.45 -17.53
C ARG A 268 0.62 12.21 -17.07
N THR A 269 0.24 12.70 -15.89
CA THR A 269 -1.12 12.49 -15.38
C THR A 269 -2.12 13.30 -16.19
N ASP A 270 -3.06 12.60 -16.80
CA ASP A 270 -4.26 13.19 -17.41
C ASP A 270 -5.48 12.78 -16.58
N PRO A 271 -6.24 13.74 -16.02
CA PRO A 271 -7.46 13.44 -15.25
C PRO A 271 -8.57 12.73 -16.04
N LYS A 272 -8.45 12.72 -17.40
CA LYS A 272 -9.44 12.10 -18.31
C LYS A 272 -8.99 10.73 -18.81
N ASP A 273 -7.73 10.33 -18.55
CA ASP A 273 -7.17 9.03 -18.96
C ASP A 273 -7.06 8.07 -17.77
N GLY A 274 -8.12 7.32 -17.50
CA GLY A 274 -8.15 6.33 -16.44
C GLY A 274 -7.18 5.16 -16.63
N GLU A 275 -6.96 4.72 -17.89
CA GLU A 275 -6.02 3.62 -18.19
C GLU A 275 -4.57 4.07 -17.99
N GLY A 276 -4.21 5.25 -18.49
CA GLY A 276 -2.90 5.86 -18.26
C GLY A 276 -2.64 6.10 -16.78
N ALA A 277 -3.62 6.62 -16.04
CA ALA A 277 -3.52 6.81 -14.60
C ALA A 277 -3.30 5.47 -13.85
N LEU A 278 -3.98 4.40 -14.24
CA LEU A 278 -3.77 3.06 -13.69
C LEU A 278 -2.35 2.53 -13.99
N ALA A 279 -1.83 2.77 -15.19
CA ALA A 279 -0.46 2.40 -15.55
C ALA A 279 0.58 3.16 -14.71
N LEU A 280 0.38 4.47 -14.49
CA LEU A 280 1.21 5.29 -13.59
C LEU A 280 1.12 4.79 -12.14
N PHE A 281 -0.09 4.49 -11.62
CA PHE A 281 -0.27 3.88 -10.32
C PHE A 281 0.56 2.59 -10.17
N ARG A 282 0.47 1.68 -11.14
CA ARG A 282 1.19 0.40 -11.11
C ARG A 282 2.70 0.58 -11.12
N SER A 283 3.21 1.65 -11.72
CA SER A 283 4.65 1.94 -11.77
C SER A 283 5.24 2.30 -10.39
N ASN A 284 4.41 2.59 -9.38
CA ASN A 284 4.89 2.87 -8.02
C ASN A 284 5.57 1.68 -7.33
N ARG A 285 5.37 0.43 -7.80
CA ARG A 285 6.20 -0.70 -7.37
C ARG A 285 7.69 -0.48 -7.70
N PHE A 286 7.97 0.13 -8.86
CA PHE A 286 9.32 0.46 -9.28
C PHE A 286 9.86 1.68 -8.53
N CYS A 287 9.04 2.71 -8.31
CA CYS A 287 9.39 3.82 -7.41
C CYS A 287 9.82 3.29 -6.04
N GLY A 288 9.06 2.33 -5.49
CA GLY A 288 9.38 1.70 -4.22
C GLY A 288 10.76 1.04 -4.20
N LEU A 289 11.14 0.38 -5.29
CA LEU A 289 12.48 -0.21 -5.44
C LEU A 289 13.58 0.84 -5.50
N LEU A 290 13.37 1.95 -6.22
CA LEU A 290 14.33 3.05 -6.32
C LEU A 290 14.59 3.68 -4.94
N VAL A 291 13.53 3.96 -4.17
CA VAL A 291 13.66 4.47 -2.80
C VAL A 291 14.36 3.46 -1.90
N PHE A 292 14.02 2.17 -2.01
CA PHE A 292 14.67 1.10 -1.25
C PHE A 292 16.18 1.05 -1.49
N ALA A 293 16.60 1.08 -2.74
CA ALA A 293 18.02 1.06 -3.10
C ALA A 293 18.75 2.28 -2.49
N GLY A 294 18.14 3.47 -2.58
CA GLY A 294 18.69 4.68 -1.98
C GLY A 294 18.81 4.59 -0.46
N MET A 295 17.72 4.19 0.24
CA MET A 295 17.71 4.03 1.69
C MET A 295 18.72 2.98 2.18
N LEU A 296 18.90 1.89 1.41
CA LEU A 296 19.86 0.84 1.75
C LEU A 296 21.30 1.34 1.69
N VAL A 297 21.66 2.05 0.63
CA VAL A 297 23.01 2.63 0.48
C VAL A 297 23.28 3.63 1.61
N VAL A 298 22.33 4.52 1.92
CA VAL A 298 22.47 5.51 2.98
C VAL A 298 22.60 4.83 4.35
N GLY A 299 21.70 3.91 4.68
CA GLY A 299 21.65 3.25 5.97
C GLY A 299 22.91 2.42 6.24
N LEU A 300 23.38 1.64 5.27
CA LEU A 300 24.63 0.87 5.40
C LEU A 300 25.84 1.81 5.59
N SER A 301 25.92 2.89 4.82
CA SER A 301 27.03 3.87 4.93
C SER A 301 26.99 4.75 6.18
N ALA A 302 25.94 4.69 6.98
CA ALA A 302 25.82 5.42 8.24
C ALA A 302 26.21 4.58 9.46
N VAL A 303 26.33 3.26 9.31
CA VAL A 303 26.68 2.31 10.38
C VAL A 303 28.21 2.03 10.38
N ASP A 304 28.86 2.22 9.21
CA ASP A 304 30.33 2.16 9.07
C ASP A 304 30.97 3.44 9.65
#